data_56f3d9ac9cc7dca857dc115207b7727f
#
_entry.id   56f3d9ac9cc7dca857dc115207b7727f
#
_cell.length_a   1.000
_cell.length_b   1.000
_cell.length_c   1.000
_cell.angle_alpha   90.00
_cell.angle_beta   90.00
_cell.angle_gamma   90.00
#
_symmetry.space_group_name_H-M   'P 1'
#
loop_
_entity.id
_entity.type
_entity.pdbx_description
1 polymer ?
#
loop_
_entity_poly.entity_id
_entity_poly.type
_entity_poly.pdbx_seq_one_letter_code
_entity_poly.pdbx_strand_id
1 'polypeptide(L)' 'MMSKLDRLMMLQEEVKIAKKFVEEHGPEDMGYVNTAISYMKERIRDLRLEINKKLDA' A
#
# COMPACT_ATOMS: atom_id res chain seq x y z
N MET A 1 17.58 -0.59 -9.70
CA MET A 1 16.18 -0.20 -9.92
C MET A 1 15.27 -1.25 -9.30
N MET A 2 14.26 -0.82 -8.54
CA MET A 2 13.30 -1.76 -7.94
C MET A 2 12.35 -2.33 -8.99
N SER A 3 12.13 -3.64 -8.95
CA SER A 3 11.10 -4.25 -9.78
C SER A 3 9.70 -3.86 -9.28
N LYS A 4 8.69 -4.07 -10.11
CA LYS A 4 7.30 -3.81 -9.71
C LYS A 4 6.88 -4.69 -8.53
N LEU A 5 7.38 -5.92 -8.49
CA LEU A 5 7.10 -6.84 -7.39
C LEU A 5 7.70 -6.34 -6.08
N ASP A 6 8.95 -5.87 -6.13
CA ASP A 6 9.61 -5.30 -4.95
C ASP A 6 8.86 -4.08 -4.42
N ARG A 7 8.41 -3.22 -5.34
CA ARG A 7 7.64 -2.04 -4.97
C ARG A 7 6.31 -2.43 -4.34
N LEU A 8 5.64 -3.46 -4.88
CA LEU A 8 4.41 -3.97 -4.33
C LEU A 8 4.60 -4.47 -2.91
N MET A 9 5.65 -5.24 -2.68
CA MET A 9 5.97 -5.75 -1.34
C MET A 9 6.26 -4.64 -0.35
N MET A 10 6.99 -3.61 -0.77
CA MET A 10 7.26 -2.44 0.06
C MET A 10 5.99 -1.70 0.45
N LEU A 11 5.10 -1.47 -0.52
CA LEU A 11 3.84 -0.79 -0.26
C LEU A 11 2.96 -1.57 0.70
N GLN A 12 2.91 -2.89 0.56
CA GLN A 12 2.15 -3.76 1.46
C GLN A 12 2.69 -3.65 2.88
N GLU A 13 4.00 -3.62 3.04
CA GLU A 13 4.65 -3.48 4.33
C GLU A 13 4.37 -2.11 4.95
N GLU A 14 4.43 -1.04 4.15
CA GLU A 14 4.13 0.31 4.61
C GLU A 14 2.69 0.45 5.08
N VAL A 15 1.74 -0.16 4.35
CA VAL A 15 0.33 -0.16 4.76
C VAL A 15 0.14 -0.87 6.09
N LYS A 16 0.83 -1.99 6.29
CA LYS A 16 0.80 -2.74 7.54
C LYS A 16 1.27 -1.89 8.71
N ILE A 17 2.40 -1.22 8.54
CA ILE A 17 2.98 -0.34 9.56
C ILE A 17 2.05 0.82 9.87
N ALA A 18 1.50 1.45 8.83
CA ALA A 18 0.59 2.58 8.98
C ALA A 18 -0.70 2.20 9.71
N LYS A 19 -1.27 1.05 9.40
CA LYS A 19 -2.46 0.55 10.08
C LYS A 19 -2.21 0.31 11.57
N LYS A 20 -1.07 -0.28 11.87
CA LYS A 20 -0.67 -0.52 13.26
C LYS A 20 -0.51 0.80 14.01
N PHE A 21 0.08 1.79 13.38
CA PHE A 21 0.26 3.12 13.96
C PHE A 21 -1.10 3.75 14.30
N VAL A 22 -2.07 3.66 13.39
CA VAL A 22 -3.42 4.18 13.62
C VAL A 22 -4.09 3.47 14.79
N GLU A 23 -3.95 2.15 14.88
CA GLU A 23 -4.51 1.37 15.99
C GLU A 23 -3.94 1.81 17.34
N GLU A 24 -2.65 2.09 17.39
CA GLU A 24 -1.99 2.49 18.64
C GLU A 24 -2.31 3.90 19.07
N HIS A 25 -2.51 4.83 18.12
CA HIS A 25 -2.69 6.25 18.41
C HIS A 25 -4.13 6.73 18.33
N GLY A 26 -5.05 5.88 17.85
CA GLY A 26 -6.45 6.22 17.71
C GLY A 26 -6.77 6.97 16.42
N PRO A 27 -8.03 6.96 16.01
CA PRO A 27 -8.42 7.48 14.70
C PRO A 27 -8.60 9.01 14.64
N GLU A 28 -8.70 9.70 15.75
CA GLU A 28 -9.09 11.11 15.80
C GLU A 28 -8.08 12.06 15.12
N ASP A 29 -6.79 11.76 15.26
CA ASP A 29 -5.73 12.62 14.73
C ASP A 29 -5.05 12.03 13.50
N MET A 30 -5.64 11.01 12.89
CA MET A 30 -4.98 10.20 11.86
C MET A 30 -5.58 10.33 10.47
N GLY A 31 -6.27 11.45 10.19
CA GLY A 31 -6.88 11.67 8.88
C GLY A 31 -5.88 11.57 7.74
N TYR A 32 -4.69 12.14 7.90
CA TYR A 32 -3.64 12.07 6.88
C TYR A 32 -3.14 10.65 6.67
N VAL A 33 -2.99 9.90 7.74
CA VAL A 33 -2.52 8.51 7.66
C VAL A 33 -3.55 7.65 6.96
N ASN A 34 -4.83 7.84 7.27
CA ASN A 34 -5.92 7.09 6.62
C ASN A 34 -5.99 7.40 5.12
N THR A 35 -5.81 8.66 4.75
CA THR A 35 -5.76 9.06 3.34
C THR A 35 -4.56 8.42 2.64
N ALA A 36 -3.40 8.43 3.28
CA ALA A 36 -2.19 7.81 2.75
C ALA A 36 -2.37 6.29 2.57
N ILE A 37 -3.02 5.63 3.54
CA ILE A 37 -3.32 4.20 3.45
C ILE A 37 -4.21 3.91 2.24
N SER A 38 -5.25 4.71 2.04
CA SER A 38 -6.15 4.56 0.89
C SER A 38 -5.39 4.71 -0.43
N TYR A 39 -4.54 5.71 -0.52
CA TYR A 39 -3.71 5.94 -1.69
C TYR A 39 -2.77 4.77 -1.97
N MET A 40 -2.11 4.26 -0.93
CA MET A 40 -1.21 3.12 -1.06
C MET A 40 -1.95 1.85 -1.48
N LYS A 41 -3.16 1.64 -0.97
CA LYS A 41 -3.99 0.50 -1.38
C LYS A 41 -4.35 0.56 -2.86
N GLU A 42 -4.68 1.74 -3.36
CA GLU A 42 -4.93 1.94 -4.79
C GLU A 42 -3.68 1.63 -5.61
N ARG A 43 -2.54 2.08 -5.16
CA ARG A 43 -1.27 1.82 -5.82
C ARG A 43 -0.93 0.33 -5.85
N ILE A 44 -1.19 -0.36 -4.74
CA ILE A 44 -1.01 -1.81 -4.65
C ILE A 44 -1.90 -2.52 -5.68
N ARG A 45 -3.15 -2.12 -5.76
CA ARG A 45 -4.10 -2.68 -6.72
C ARG A 45 -3.62 -2.49 -8.16
N ASP A 46 -3.18 -1.29 -8.51
CA ASP A 46 -2.68 -1.00 -9.84
C ASP A 46 -1.46 -1.83 -10.18
N LEU A 47 -0.52 -1.96 -9.24
CA LEU A 47 0.67 -2.78 -9.45
C LEU A 47 0.34 -4.25 -9.63
N ARG A 48 -0.61 -4.77 -8.86
CA ARG A 48 -1.07 -6.15 -9.02
C ARG A 48 -1.67 -6.39 -10.41
N LEU A 49 -2.47 -5.45 -10.89
CA LEU A 49 -3.06 -5.55 -12.22
C LEU A 49 -1.98 -5.53 -13.30
N GLU A 50 -0.98 -4.65 -13.17
CA GLU A 50 0.12 -4.59 -14.12
C GLU A 50 0.94 -5.88 -14.15
N ILE A 51 1.22 -6.45 -12.98
CA ILE A 51 1.97 -7.70 -12.86
C ILE A 51 1.18 -8.85 -13.49
N ASN A 52 -0.12 -8.93 -13.19
CA ASN A 52 -0.99 -9.97 -13.74
C ASN A 52 -1.10 -9.88 -15.27
N LYS A 53 -1.18 -8.67 -15.81
CA LYS A 53 -1.22 -8.48 -17.25
C LYS A 53 0.02 -9.04 -17.94
N LYS A 54 1.18 -8.85 -17.34
CA LYS A 54 2.44 -9.38 -17.87
C LYS A 54 2.51 -10.90 -17.83
N LEU A 55 1.90 -11.48 -16.79
CA LEU A 55 1.85 -12.94 -16.65
C LEU A 55 0.87 -13.59 -17.62
N ASP A 56 -0.21 -12.89 -17.96
CA ASP A 56 -1.23 -13.38 -18.87
C ASP A 56 -0.85 -13.19 -20.35
N ALA A 57 0.14 -12.40 -20.61
CA ALA A 57 0.64 -12.21 -21.96
C ALA A 57 1.70 -13.24 -22.29
#